data_b57c2c17c5b66f0d547c4bcd549ddd71
#
_entry.id   b57c2c17c5b66f0d547c4bcd549ddd71
#
_cell.length_a   1.000
_cell.length_b   1.000
_cell.length_c   1.000
_cell.angle_alpha   90.00
_cell.angle_beta   90.00
_cell.angle_gamma   90.00
#
_symmetry.space_group_name_H-M   'P 1'
#
loop_
_entity.id
_entity.type
_entity.pdbx_description
1 polymer ?
#
loop_
_entity_poly.entity_id
_entity_poly.type
_entity_poly.pdbx_seq_one_letter_code
_entity_poly.pdbx_strand_id
1 'polypeptide(L)'
;MPLDAEFKQHLHSLMVEVHGTTLDECVQQKNELLGRARATHNSAATPIAYRDAALYSMECRVRKTIERYIEAVVAWGFTIDERFEREMVGEFQSLTAGPSQIQLPPAISGPQVAAVQGDYARARARLANQLVTEGRNRLKELKMKNMQQSKRTPESSIVNFNAPVNNAIFNSPHSSVVQTNNITINTQILDDIDRLSEGDTELQSAASEVRHAHTQGVNVVDKLQKWVTLANAVSGLAGSIRQHYPQIAALIEHLRGR
;
A
#
# COMPACT_ATOMS: atom_id res chain seq x y z
N MET A 1 4.07 13.84 -4.89
CA MET A 1 3.33 13.59 -6.14
C MET A 1 1.85 13.66 -5.81
N PRO A 2 0.96 14.31 -6.58
CA PRO A 2 -0.46 14.28 -6.28
C PRO A 2 -1.02 12.87 -6.47
N LEU A 3 -2.11 12.55 -5.76
CA LEU A 3 -2.87 11.33 -6.03
C LEU A 3 -3.40 11.42 -7.47
N ASP A 4 -2.96 10.51 -8.34
CA ASP A 4 -3.47 10.45 -9.70
C ASP A 4 -4.91 9.89 -9.74
N ALA A 5 -5.57 10.03 -10.89
CA ALA A 5 -6.96 9.63 -11.04
C ALA A 5 -7.12 8.10 -10.91
N GLU A 6 -6.13 7.33 -11.38
CA GLU A 6 -6.16 5.87 -11.35
C GLU A 6 -6.09 5.36 -9.90
N PHE A 7 -5.17 5.92 -9.10
CA PHE A 7 -5.08 5.57 -7.69
C PHE A 7 -6.34 5.96 -6.91
N LYS A 8 -6.91 7.14 -7.16
CA LYS A 8 -8.20 7.53 -6.54
C LYS A 8 -9.33 6.59 -6.89
N GLN A 9 -9.40 6.14 -8.13
CA GLN A 9 -10.38 5.13 -8.55
C GLN A 9 -10.15 3.80 -7.85
N HIS A 10 -8.89 3.40 -7.69
CA HIS A 10 -8.54 2.20 -6.92
C HIS A 10 -8.96 2.32 -5.45
N LEU A 11 -8.68 3.45 -4.78
CA LEU A 11 -9.14 3.71 -3.42
C LEU A 11 -10.67 3.63 -3.31
N HIS A 12 -11.39 4.19 -4.26
CA HIS A 12 -12.86 4.09 -4.30
C HIS A 12 -13.34 2.64 -4.40
N SER A 13 -12.71 1.82 -5.25
CA SER A 13 -13.03 0.39 -5.39
C SER A 13 -12.80 -0.37 -4.09
N LEU A 14 -11.69 -0.11 -3.39
CA LEU A 14 -11.41 -0.70 -2.07
C LEU A 14 -12.46 -0.31 -1.02
N MET A 15 -12.90 0.96 -1.01
CA MET A 15 -13.98 1.40 -0.12
C MET A 15 -15.26 0.61 -0.37
N VAL A 16 -15.67 0.44 -1.62
CA VAL A 16 -16.87 -0.32 -1.99
C VAL A 16 -16.74 -1.78 -1.55
N GLU A 17 -15.58 -2.41 -1.79
CA GLU A 17 -15.29 -3.78 -1.35
C GLU A 17 -15.43 -3.93 0.18
N VAL A 18 -14.80 -3.03 0.95
CA VAL A 18 -14.87 -3.05 2.41
C VAL A 18 -16.30 -2.86 2.89
N HIS A 19 -17.07 -1.95 2.27
CA HIS A 19 -18.49 -1.77 2.64
C HIS A 19 -19.30 -3.04 2.41
N GLY A 20 -19.05 -3.77 1.32
CA GLY A 20 -19.71 -5.06 1.05
C GLY A 20 -19.34 -6.13 2.07
N THR A 21 -18.03 -6.31 2.33
CA THR A 21 -17.54 -7.35 3.24
C THR A 21 -17.86 -7.09 4.72
N THR A 22 -18.09 -5.85 5.12
CA THR A 22 -18.42 -5.49 6.51
C THR A 22 -19.93 -5.42 6.78
N LEU A 23 -20.77 -5.56 5.75
CA LEU A 23 -22.21 -5.36 5.90
C LEU A 23 -22.83 -6.35 6.89
N ASP A 24 -22.55 -7.63 6.75
CA ASP A 24 -23.11 -8.69 7.59
C ASP A 24 -22.69 -8.53 9.04
N GLU A 25 -21.40 -8.21 9.29
CA GLU A 25 -20.88 -7.93 10.63
C GLU A 25 -21.61 -6.76 11.29
N CYS A 26 -21.81 -5.66 10.55
CA CYS A 26 -22.54 -4.49 11.05
C CYS A 26 -24.01 -4.80 11.34
N VAL A 27 -24.66 -5.62 10.50
CA VAL A 27 -26.04 -6.05 10.71
C VAL A 27 -26.15 -6.96 11.92
N GLN A 28 -25.25 -7.91 12.08
CA GLN A 28 -25.20 -8.80 13.24
C GLN A 28 -25.04 -7.99 14.52
N GLN A 29 -24.06 -7.11 14.60
CA GLN A 29 -23.81 -6.25 15.76
C GLN A 29 -25.02 -5.39 16.10
N LYS A 30 -25.69 -4.81 15.10
CA LYS A 30 -26.92 -4.05 15.29
C LYS A 30 -28.01 -4.93 15.93
N ASN A 31 -28.21 -6.14 15.44
CA ASN A 31 -29.23 -7.06 15.94
C ASN A 31 -28.94 -7.48 17.37
N GLU A 32 -27.68 -7.72 17.73
CA GLU A 32 -27.25 -8.01 19.10
C GLU A 32 -27.55 -6.86 20.07
N LEU A 33 -27.18 -5.62 19.69
CA LEU A 33 -27.43 -4.43 20.50
C LEU A 33 -28.93 -4.20 20.72
N LEU A 34 -29.74 -4.35 19.66
CA LEU A 34 -31.20 -4.22 19.75
C LEU A 34 -31.82 -5.35 20.57
N GLY A 35 -31.32 -6.58 20.44
CA GLY A 35 -31.75 -7.72 21.27
C GLY A 35 -31.52 -7.47 22.76
N ARG A 36 -30.34 -7.00 23.13
CA ARG A 36 -30.00 -6.61 24.50
C ARG A 36 -30.89 -5.47 25.01
N ALA A 37 -31.09 -4.43 24.21
CA ALA A 37 -31.94 -3.29 24.55
C ALA A 37 -33.40 -3.70 24.84
N ARG A 38 -33.96 -4.60 24.02
CA ARG A 38 -35.32 -5.14 24.24
C ARG A 38 -35.44 -5.98 25.49
N ALA A 39 -34.41 -6.75 25.82
CA ALA A 39 -34.39 -7.57 27.04
C ALA A 39 -34.40 -6.74 28.34
N THR A 40 -33.97 -5.48 28.28
CA THR A 40 -33.97 -4.60 29.48
C THR A 40 -35.34 -4.00 29.79
N HIS A 41 -36.36 -4.16 28.92
CA HIS A 41 -37.68 -3.52 29.04
C HIS A 41 -37.63 -2.00 29.27
N ASN A 42 -36.50 -1.36 28.93
CA ASN A 42 -36.31 0.09 29.08
C ASN A 42 -36.49 0.78 27.73
N SER A 43 -37.51 1.63 27.60
CA SER A 43 -37.81 2.37 26.39
C SER A 43 -36.66 3.29 25.90
N ALA A 44 -35.80 3.74 26.84
CA ALA A 44 -34.62 4.53 26.51
C ALA A 44 -33.47 3.70 25.91
N ALA A 45 -33.44 2.40 26.14
CA ALA A 45 -32.35 1.53 25.69
C ALA A 45 -32.36 1.34 24.16
N THR A 46 -33.51 1.35 23.52
CA THR A 46 -33.64 1.14 22.07
C THR A 46 -33.01 2.27 21.23
N PRO A 47 -33.28 3.56 21.45
CA PRO A 47 -32.59 4.65 20.76
C PRO A 47 -31.06 4.63 20.97
N ILE A 48 -30.62 4.29 22.19
CA ILE A 48 -29.19 4.14 22.52
C ILE A 48 -28.56 3.01 21.70
N ALA A 49 -29.23 1.86 21.60
CA ALA A 49 -28.75 0.73 20.80
C ALA A 49 -28.60 1.08 19.31
N TYR A 50 -29.52 1.86 18.72
CA TYR A 50 -29.38 2.38 17.36
C TYR A 50 -28.19 3.32 17.22
N ARG A 51 -27.95 4.21 18.21
CA ARG A 51 -26.77 5.09 18.25
C ARG A 51 -25.49 4.25 18.24
N ASP A 52 -25.38 3.30 19.12
CA ASP A 52 -24.18 2.48 19.29
C ASP A 52 -23.94 1.61 18.07
N ALA A 53 -24.98 1.07 17.47
CA ALA A 53 -24.88 0.32 16.21
C ALA A 53 -24.40 1.19 15.04
N ALA A 54 -24.87 2.45 14.95
CA ALA A 54 -24.44 3.38 13.92
C ALA A 54 -22.97 3.79 14.08
N LEU A 55 -22.54 4.05 15.31
CA LEU A 55 -21.13 4.36 15.62
C LEU A 55 -20.22 3.16 15.34
N TYR A 56 -20.61 1.96 15.75
CA TYR A 56 -19.86 0.74 15.46
C TYR A 56 -19.71 0.52 13.95
N SER A 57 -20.82 0.67 13.20
CA SER A 57 -20.79 0.51 11.74
C SER A 57 -19.85 1.52 11.07
N MET A 58 -19.85 2.77 11.51
CA MET A 58 -18.91 3.78 11.04
C MET A 58 -17.47 3.41 11.38
N GLU A 59 -17.20 3.05 12.62
CA GLU A 59 -15.86 2.69 13.08
C GLU A 59 -15.30 1.51 12.30
N CYS A 60 -16.06 0.42 12.21
CA CYS A 60 -15.65 -0.80 11.54
C CYS A 60 -15.31 -0.54 10.07
N ARG A 61 -16.21 0.12 9.32
CA ARG A 61 -16.01 0.41 7.90
C ARG A 61 -14.85 1.35 7.66
N VAL A 62 -14.81 2.48 8.36
CA VAL A 62 -13.76 3.49 8.14
C VAL A 62 -12.40 2.93 8.52
N ARG A 63 -12.27 2.22 9.64
CA ARG A 63 -11.01 1.62 10.08
C ARG A 63 -10.47 0.62 9.07
N LYS A 64 -11.31 -0.33 8.63
CA LYS A 64 -10.92 -1.31 7.62
C LYS A 64 -10.60 -0.66 6.27
N THR A 65 -11.33 0.39 5.87
CA THR A 65 -11.02 1.12 4.64
C THR A 65 -9.68 1.86 4.73
N ILE A 66 -9.40 2.51 5.85
CA ILE A 66 -8.09 3.15 6.08
C ILE A 66 -6.96 2.10 6.02
N GLU A 67 -7.15 0.92 6.60
CA GLU A 67 -6.18 -0.17 6.52
C GLU A 67 -5.89 -0.59 5.07
N ARG A 68 -6.94 -0.80 4.28
CA ARG A 68 -6.80 -1.13 2.85
C ARG A 68 -6.15 -0.01 2.04
N TYR A 69 -6.45 1.25 2.35
CA TYR A 69 -5.80 2.39 1.72
C TYR A 69 -4.30 2.44 2.03
N ILE A 70 -3.91 2.18 3.27
CA ILE A 70 -2.51 2.10 3.67
C ILE A 70 -1.79 0.94 2.97
N GLU A 71 -2.41 -0.23 2.86
CA GLU A 71 -1.90 -1.36 2.09
C GLU A 71 -1.69 -1.00 0.61
N ALA A 72 -2.65 -0.32 0.00
CA ALA A 72 -2.55 0.16 -1.37
C ALA A 72 -1.39 1.15 -1.56
N VAL A 73 -1.19 2.10 -0.62
CA VAL A 73 -0.05 3.04 -0.65
C VAL A 73 1.28 2.28 -0.66
N VAL A 74 1.40 1.22 0.15
CA VAL A 74 2.59 0.37 0.19
C VAL A 74 2.76 -0.39 -1.13
N ALA A 75 1.69 -1.03 -1.62
CA ALA A 75 1.73 -1.85 -2.83
C ALA A 75 2.09 -1.04 -4.09
N TRP A 76 1.63 0.21 -4.17
CA TRP A 76 1.95 1.12 -5.29
C TRP A 76 3.31 1.81 -5.15
N GLY A 77 3.99 1.65 -4.01
CA GLY A 77 5.35 2.19 -3.79
C GLY A 77 5.43 3.71 -3.77
N PHE A 78 4.36 4.40 -3.36
CA PHE A 78 4.36 5.87 -3.33
C PHE A 78 5.36 6.43 -2.34
N THR A 79 6.04 7.49 -2.76
CA THR A 79 6.83 8.33 -1.84
C THR A 79 5.88 9.24 -1.05
N ILE A 80 5.88 9.11 0.27
CA ILE A 80 5.00 9.88 1.16
C ILE A 80 5.66 11.23 1.44
N ASP A 81 5.40 12.22 0.58
CA ASP A 81 5.72 13.62 0.81
C ASP A 81 4.58 14.35 1.54
N GLU A 82 4.76 15.63 1.86
CA GLU A 82 3.75 16.42 2.57
C GLU A 82 2.47 16.65 1.76
N ARG A 83 2.57 16.67 0.43
CA ARG A 83 1.42 16.84 -0.44
C ARG A 83 0.61 15.57 -0.48
N PHE A 84 1.26 14.42 -0.68
CA PHE A 84 0.63 13.10 -0.64
C PHE A 84 -0.05 12.87 0.72
N GLU A 85 0.64 13.17 1.85
CA GLU A 85 0.06 13.05 3.19
C GLU A 85 -1.23 13.87 3.32
N ARG A 86 -1.23 15.14 2.85
CA ARG A 86 -2.43 16.00 2.90
C ARG A 86 -3.59 15.45 2.06
N GLU A 87 -3.30 14.98 0.86
CA GLU A 87 -4.33 14.42 -0.03
C GLU A 87 -4.93 13.13 0.56
N MET A 88 -4.09 12.23 1.09
CA MET A 88 -4.57 11.02 1.77
C MET A 88 -5.36 11.31 3.03
N VAL A 89 -4.97 12.30 3.82
CA VAL A 89 -5.78 12.76 4.98
C VAL A 89 -7.13 13.29 4.51
N GLY A 90 -7.21 13.98 3.37
CA GLY A 90 -8.46 14.38 2.74
C GLY A 90 -9.35 13.18 2.40
N GLU A 91 -8.78 12.10 1.84
CA GLU A 91 -9.53 10.86 1.59
C GLU A 91 -10.04 10.23 2.90
N PHE A 92 -9.22 10.19 3.97
CA PHE A 92 -9.69 9.69 5.27
C PHE A 92 -10.82 10.54 5.85
N GLN A 93 -10.77 11.87 5.68
CA GLN A 93 -11.86 12.76 6.08
C GLN A 93 -13.14 12.48 5.29
N SER A 94 -13.02 12.21 3.98
CA SER A 94 -14.18 11.88 3.14
C SER A 94 -14.87 10.58 3.60
N LEU A 95 -14.10 9.56 4.04
CA LEU A 95 -14.65 8.32 4.59
C LEU A 95 -15.48 8.56 5.86
N THR A 96 -15.16 9.58 6.64
CA THR A 96 -15.90 9.93 7.85
C THR A 96 -17.10 10.85 7.59
N ALA A 97 -17.25 11.33 6.35
CA ALA A 97 -18.41 12.13 5.97
C ALA A 97 -19.71 11.31 6.04
N GLY A 98 -20.80 11.92 6.45
CA GLY A 98 -22.09 11.25 6.55
C GLY A 98 -23.05 12.02 7.46
N PRO A 99 -24.29 11.53 7.61
CA PRO A 99 -25.33 12.24 8.34
C PRO A 99 -24.97 12.43 9.81
N SER A 100 -25.25 13.64 10.33
CA SER A 100 -25.09 13.96 11.76
C SER A 100 -26.23 13.42 12.63
N GLN A 101 -27.25 12.81 12.01
CA GLN A 101 -28.42 12.26 12.68
C GLN A 101 -28.56 10.76 12.38
N ILE A 102 -29.03 10.02 13.36
CA ILE A 102 -29.35 8.60 13.21
C ILE A 102 -30.73 8.46 12.58
N GLN A 103 -30.83 7.57 11.62
CA GLN A 103 -32.17 7.16 11.14
C GLN A 103 -32.79 6.20 12.14
N LEU A 104 -33.73 6.71 12.90
CA LEU A 104 -34.53 5.92 13.84
C LEU A 104 -35.84 5.49 13.18
N PRO A 105 -36.36 4.29 13.47
CA PRO A 105 -37.68 3.90 13.03
C PRO A 105 -38.75 4.90 13.50
N PRO A 106 -39.79 5.16 12.70
CA PRO A 106 -40.87 6.14 13.06
C PRO A 106 -41.57 5.83 14.38
N ALA A 107 -41.60 4.58 14.79
CA ALA A 107 -42.17 4.12 16.08
C ALA A 107 -41.38 4.62 17.31
N ILE A 108 -40.11 5.06 17.11
CA ILE A 108 -39.29 5.57 18.20
C ILE A 108 -39.44 7.09 18.25
N SER A 109 -40.19 7.58 19.21
CA SER A 109 -40.46 8.99 19.41
C SER A 109 -40.32 9.37 20.89
N GLY A 110 -40.29 10.66 21.16
CA GLY A 110 -40.25 11.20 22.51
C GLY A 110 -39.02 12.07 22.82
N PRO A 111 -38.97 12.73 23.98
CA PRO A 111 -37.90 13.68 24.33
C PRO A 111 -36.50 13.09 24.38
N GLN A 112 -36.40 11.78 24.65
CA GLN A 112 -35.13 11.05 24.68
C GLN A 112 -34.45 10.94 23.32
N VAL A 113 -35.23 11.00 22.21
CA VAL A 113 -34.71 10.95 20.84
C VAL A 113 -33.79 12.15 20.57
N ALA A 114 -34.19 13.35 20.97
CA ALA A 114 -33.37 14.54 20.78
C ALA A 114 -32.05 14.46 21.54
N ALA A 115 -32.05 13.95 22.77
CA ALA A 115 -30.84 13.75 23.56
C ALA A 115 -29.89 12.73 22.88
N VAL A 116 -30.43 11.59 22.44
CA VAL A 116 -29.65 10.55 21.75
C VAL A 116 -29.09 11.05 20.41
N GLN A 117 -29.84 11.86 19.66
CA GLN A 117 -29.35 12.49 18.43
C GLN A 117 -28.18 13.45 18.68
N GLY A 118 -28.29 14.28 19.75
CA GLY A 118 -27.22 15.17 20.16
C GLY A 118 -25.96 14.41 20.64
N ASP A 119 -26.15 13.33 21.38
CA ASP A 119 -25.05 12.47 21.81
C ASP A 119 -24.37 11.76 20.62
N TYR A 120 -25.17 11.28 19.68
CA TYR A 120 -24.65 10.68 18.46
C TYR A 120 -23.78 11.67 17.68
N ALA A 121 -24.28 12.88 17.43
CA ALA A 121 -23.54 13.88 16.68
C ALA A 121 -22.16 14.17 17.32
N ARG A 122 -22.13 14.31 18.67
CA ARG A 122 -20.90 14.53 19.43
C ARG A 122 -19.95 13.32 19.36
N ALA A 123 -20.47 12.13 19.62
CA ALA A 123 -19.69 10.88 19.61
C ALA A 123 -19.12 10.61 18.20
N ARG A 124 -19.93 10.79 17.17
CA ARG A 124 -19.54 10.65 15.77
C ARG A 124 -18.40 11.60 15.39
N ALA A 125 -18.48 12.87 15.78
CA ALA A 125 -17.44 13.84 15.49
C ALA A 125 -16.11 13.48 16.18
N ARG A 126 -16.16 13.00 17.42
CA ARG A 126 -14.96 12.51 18.13
C ARG A 126 -14.36 11.28 17.44
N LEU A 127 -15.19 10.31 17.09
CA LEU A 127 -14.77 9.10 16.40
C LEU A 127 -14.16 9.42 15.02
N ALA A 128 -14.77 10.32 14.25
CA ALA A 128 -14.24 10.78 12.98
C ALA A 128 -12.82 11.36 13.12
N ASN A 129 -12.63 12.27 14.07
CA ASN A 129 -11.32 12.86 14.34
C ASN A 129 -10.29 11.81 14.80
N GLN A 130 -10.71 10.86 15.64
CA GLN A 130 -9.85 9.77 16.09
C GLN A 130 -9.39 8.91 14.89
N LEU A 131 -10.30 8.46 14.05
CA LEU A 131 -10.00 7.58 12.89
C LEU A 131 -9.10 8.29 11.87
N VAL A 132 -9.35 9.56 11.58
CA VAL A 132 -8.47 10.36 10.71
C VAL A 132 -7.08 10.50 11.31
N THR A 133 -6.99 10.73 12.62
CA THR A 133 -5.70 10.83 13.33
C THR A 133 -4.94 9.51 13.31
N GLU A 134 -5.63 8.38 13.53
CA GLU A 134 -5.04 7.04 13.43
C GLU A 134 -4.48 6.78 12.02
N GLY A 135 -5.27 7.07 10.98
CA GLY A 135 -4.83 6.95 9.59
C GLY A 135 -3.61 7.81 9.29
N ARG A 136 -3.60 9.06 9.73
CA ARG A 136 -2.45 9.96 9.58
C ARG A 136 -1.20 9.44 10.29
N ASN A 137 -1.34 8.91 11.49
CA ASN A 137 -0.21 8.35 12.23
C ASN A 137 0.37 7.13 11.52
N ARG A 138 -0.46 6.25 10.97
CA ARG A 138 0.00 5.11 10.15
C ARG A 138 0.77 5.56 8.90
N LEU A 139 0.32 6.62 8.20
CA LEU A 139 1.08 7.20 7.08
C LEU A 139 2.45 7.73 7.53
N LYS A 140 2.52 8.40 8.68
CA LYS A 140 3.79 8.88 9.24
C LYS A 140 4.73 7.74 9.61
N GLU A 141 4.21 6.66 10.18
CA GLU A 141 5.00 5.45 10.48
C GLU A 141 5.59 4.83 9.20
N LEU A 142 4.78 4.74 8.13
CA LEU A 142 5.27 4.28 6.83
C LEU A 142 6.36 5.19 6.27
N LYS A 143 6.16 6.52 6.34
CA LYS A 143 7.17 7.49 5.92
C LYS A 143 8.49 7.28 6.68
N MET A 144 8.43 7.10 7.99
CA MET A 144 9.62 6.85 8.81
C MET A 144 10.29 5.52 8.46
N LYS A 145 9.52 4.44 8.24
CA LYS A 145 10.05 3.13 7.82
C LYS A 145 10.75 3.24 6.46
N ASN A 146 10.16 3.92 5.48
CA ASN A 146 10.75 4.14 4.17
C ASN A 146 12.06 4.95 4.28
N MET A 147 12.09 5.99 5.12
CA MET A 147 13.31 6.77 5.38
C MET A 147 14.39 5.96 6.08
N GLN A 148 14.03 5.06 6.99
CA GLN A 148 14.99 4.18 7.68
C GLN A 148 15.52 3.10 6.75
N GLN A 149 14.68 2.55 5.87
CA GLN A 149 15.11 1.59 4.85
C GLN A 149 16.08 2.25 3.86
N SER A 150 15.79 3.47 3.41
CA SER A 150 16.68 4.20 2.52
C SER A 150 18.02 4.60 3.17
N LYS A 151 18.07 4.73 4.51
CA LYS A 151 19.31 4.96 5.27
C LYS A 151 20.07 3.66 5.61
N ARG A 152 19.39 2.53 5.61
CA ARG A 152 19.98 1.20 5.91
C ARG A 152 20.44 0.46 4.66
N THR A 153 20.03 0.90 3.47
CA THR A 153 20.62 0.42 2.23
C THR A 153 22.06 0.91 2.20
N PRO A 154 23.07 0.02 2.29
CA PRO A 154 24.43 0.38 1.94
C PRO A 154 24.36 0.98 0.55
N GLU A 155 25.21 1.98 0.27
CA GLU A 155 25.25 2.66 -1.03
C GLU A 155 25.00 1.65 -2.14
N SER A 156 23.76 1.69 -2.71
CA SER A 156 23.46 0.80 -3.82
C SER A 156 24.39 1.23 -4.95
N SER A 157 25.28 0.35 -5.36
CA SER A 157 26.10 0.64 -6.53
C SER A 157 25.16 0.82 -7.71
N ILE A 158 25.05 2.06 -8.18
CA ILE A 158 24.32 2.37 -9.41
C ILE A 158 25.13 1.75 -10.53
N VAL A 159 24.67 0.60 -11.03
CA VAL A 159 25.26 -0.01 -12.20
C VAL A 159 24.72 0.75 -13.41
N ASN A 160 25.58 1.58 -13.98
CA ASN A 160 25.25 2.28 -15.21
C ASN A 160 25.40 1.29 -16.38
N PHE A 161 24.29 0.77 -16.89
CA PHE A 161 24.26 -0.18 -18.01
C PHE A 161 24.67 0.42 -19.36
N ASN A 162 24.89 1.74 -19.45
CA ASN A 162 25.54 2.35 -20.58
C ASN A 162 27.04 2.13 -20.47
N ALA A 163 27.52 1.01 -21.00
CA ALA A 163 28.93 0.81 -21.29
C ALA A 163 29.50 2.00 -22.06
N PRO A 164 30.80 2.29 -21.97
CA PRO A 164 31.41 3.58 -22.16
C PRO A 164 31.18 4.15 -23.57
N VAL A 165 30.01 4.76 -23.75
CA VAL A 165 29.78 5.64 -24.87
C VAL A 165 30.21 7.04 -24.39
N ASN A 166 31.47 7.33 -24.64
CA ASN A 166 32.07 8.66 -24.63
C ASN A 166 31.45 9.67 -23.65
N ASN A 167 32.09 9.85 -22.49
CA ASN A 167 31.85 10.93 -21.54
C ASN A 167 31.80 12.35 -22.17
N ALA A 168 32.16 12.50 -23.44
CA ALA A 168 32.12 13.75 -24.19
C ALA A 168 30.70 14.18 -24.60
N ILE A 169 29.71 13.27 -24.63
CA ILE A 169 28.35 13.59 -25.10
C ILE A 169 27.46 14.13 -23.97
N PHE A 170 27.77 13.81 -22.70
CA PHE A 170 26.94 14.20 -21.56
C PHE A 170 27.01 15.67 -21.15
N ASN A 171 28.00 16.42 -21.66
CA ASN A 171 28.17 17.85 -21.36
C ASN A 171 27.65 18.77 -22.47
N SER A 172 26.94 18.27 -23.47
CA SER A 172 26.36 19.10 -24.52
C SER A 172 24.96 19.58 -24.14
N PRO A 173 24.68 20.88 -24.11
CA PRO A 173 23.39 21.45 -23.67
C PRO A 173 22.21 21.16 -24.62
N HIS A 174 22.42 20.39 -25.69
CA HIS A 174 21.40 20.04 -26.69
C HIS A 174 21.25 18.51 -26.90
N SER A 175 21.85 17.67 -26.04
CA SER A 175 21.60 16.24 -26.12
C SER A 175 20.18 15.95 -25.63
N SER A 176 19.31 15.46 -26.51
CA SER A 176 18.05 14.85 -26.15
C SER A 176 18.35 13.77 -25.11
N VAL A 177 17.73 13.87 -23.93
CA VAL A 177 17.85 12.88 -22.85
C VAL A 177 17.28 11.57 -23.41
N VAL A 178 18.16 10.69 -23.89
CA VAL A 178 17.80 9.29 -24.01
C VAL A 178 17.59 8.81 -22.59
N GLN A 179 16.40 8.44 -22.26
CA GLN A 179 16.01 7.92 -20.95
C GLN A 179 16.83 6.65 -20.72
N THR A 180 17.98 6.80 -20.08
CA THR A 180 18.78 5.66 -19.62
C THR A 180 18.07 5.09 -18.42
N ASN A 181 17.42 3.96 -18.61
CA ASN A 181 16.86 3.18 -17.50
C ASN A 181 18.03 2.70 -16.65
N ASN A 182 18.37 3.46 -15.61
CA ASN A 182 19.34 3.06 -14.61
C ASN A 182 18.66 1.97 -13.75
N ILE A 183 19.04 0.72 -13.97
CA ILE A 183 18.61 -0.37 -13.10
C ILE A 183 19.53 -0.37 -11.89
N THR A 184 18.94 -0.10 -10.73
CA THR A 184 19.65 -0.19 -9.45
C THR A 184 19.59 -1.65 -8.97
N ILE A 185 20.74 -2.32 -8.90
CA ILE A 185 20.86 -3.63 -8.27
C ILE A 185 21.02 -3.39 -6.77
N ASN A 186 20.00 -3.77 -6.02
CA ASN A 186 19.99 -3.70 -4.58
C ASN A 186 20.22 -5.11 -3.97
N THR A 187 20.44 -5.16 -2.66
CA THR A 187 20.65 -6.40 -1.94
C THR A 187 19.49 -7.38 -2.11
N GLN A 188 18.26 -6.88 -2.22
CA GLN A 188 17.09 -7.73 -2.40
C GLN A 188 17.07 -8.44 -3.75
N ILE A 189 17.46 -7.75 -4.83
CA ILE A 189 17.60 -8.37 -6.17
C ILE A 189 18.68 -9.47 -6.12
N LEU A 190 19.78 -9.25 -5.41
CA LEU A 190 20.84 -10.26 -5.23
C LEU A 190 20.33 -11.46 -4.43
N ASP A 191 19.57 -11.23 -3.35
CA ASP A 191 19.00 -12.30 -2.54
C ASP A 191 17.95 -13.10 -3.33
N ASP A 192 17.16 -12.44 -4.18
CA ASP A 192 16.21 -13.10 -5.08
C ASP A 192 16.94 -13.92 -6.17
N ILE A 193 18.05 -13.42 -6.72
CA ILE A 193 18.93 -14.15 -7.66
C ILE A 193 19.49 -15.41 -7.00
N ASP A 194 19.99 -15.30 -5.78
CA ASP A 194 20.52 -16.45 -5.02
C ASP A 194 19.43 -17.48 -4.78
N ARG A 195 18.24 -17.05 -4.34
CA ARG A 195 17.10 -17.94 -4.10
C ARG A 195 16.62 -18.65 -5.36
N LEU A 196 16.55 -17.93 -6.48
CA LEU A 196 16.18 -18.50 -7.78
C LEU A 196 17.23 -19.49 -8.32
N SER A 197 18.45 -19.43 -7.80
CA SER A 197 19.55 -20.30 -8.18
C SER A 197 19.63 -21.57 -7.31
N GLU A 198 18.82 -21.66 -6.24
CA GLU A 198 18.80 -22.83 -5.36
C GLU A 198 18.43 -24.10 -6.13
N GLY A 199 19.24 -25.14 -5.97
CA GLY A 199 19.03 -26.44 -6.62
C GLY A 199 19.74 -26.62 -7.96
N ASP A 200 20.37 -25.59 -8.53
CA ASP A 200 21.16 -25.66 -9.74
C ASP A 200 22.58 -25.11 -9.50
N THR A 201 23.59 -25.95 -9.64
CA THR A 201 24.98 -25.61 -9.32
C THR A 201 25.60 -24.59 -10.26
N GLU A 202 25.17 -24.55 -11.55
CA GLU A 202 25.65 -23.58 -12.52
C GLU A 202 25.05 -22.21 -12.26
N LEU A 203 23.75 -22.17 -11.95
CA LEU A 203 23.06 -20.94 -11.56
C LEU A 203 23.60 -20.36 -10.24
N GLN A 204 23.87 -21.22 -9.24
CA GLN A 204 24.47 -20.78 -7.98
C GLN A 204 25.86 -20.19 -8.18
N SER A 205 26.69 -20.81 -9.04
CA SER A 205 27.99 -20.26 -9.39
C SER A 205 27.87 -18.90 -10.06
N ALA A 206 26.96 -18.77 -11.03
CA ALA A 206 26.73 -17.50 -11.71
C ALA A 206 26.16 -16.42 -10.78
N ALA A 207 25.24 -16.77 -9.86
CA ALA A 207 24.72 -15.88 -8.83
C ALA A 207 25.82 -15.36 -7.91
N SER A 208 26.71 -16.25 -7.47
CA SER A 208 27.87 -15.89 -6.65
C SER A 208 28.82 -14.92 -7.38
N GLU A 209 29.03 -15.13 -8.71
CA GLU A 209 29.82 -14.20 -9.51
C GLU A 209 29.16 -12.82 -9.59
N VAL A 210 27.82 -12.74 -9.73
CA VAL A 210 27.05 -11.47 -9.73
C VAL A 210 27.24 -10.76 -8.39
N ARG A 211 27.05 -11.45 -7.26
CA ARG A 211 27.19 -10.90 -5.92
C ARG A 211 28.63 -10.43 -5.65
N HIS A 212 29.60 -11.19 -6.06
CA HIS A 212 31.01 -10.83 -5.90
C HIS A 212 31.37 -9.58 -6.72
N ALA A 213 30.95 -9.52 -8.00
CA ALA A 213 31.15 -8.35 -8.85
C ALA A 213 30.47 -7.10 -8.26
N HIS A 214 29.26 -7.23 -7.72
CA HIS A 214 28.55 -6.16 -7.05
C HIS A 214 29.30 -5.65 -5.81
N THR A 215 29.78 -6.55 -4.96
CA THR A 215 30.53 -6.20 -3.74
C THR A 215 31.86 -5.50 -4.03
N GLN A 216 32.51 -5.86 -5.13
CA GLN A 216 33.78 -5.27 -5.54
C GLN A 216 33.65 -4.00 -6.41
N GLY A 217 32.41 -3.61 -6.76
CA GLY A 217 32.15 -2.44 -7.61
C GLY A 217 32.68 -2.59 -9.05
N VAL A 218 32.87 -3.84 -9.51
CA VAL A 218 33.28 -4.12 -10.90
C VAL A 218 32.06 -4.33 -11.80
N ASN A 219 32.29 -4.42 -13.14
CA ASN A 219 31.19 -4.57 -14.10
C ASN A 219 30.34 -5.81 -13.82
N VAL A 220 29.12 -5.59 -13.32
CA VAL A 220 28.16 -6.64 -12.97
C VAL A 220 27.35 -7.11 -14.19
N VAL A 221 27.33 -6.32 -15.28
CA VAL A 221 26.45 -6.56 -16.44
C VAL A 221 26.73 -7.91 -17.11
N ASP A 222 28.01 -8.21 -17.36
CA ASP A 222 28.41 -9.45 -18.03
C ASP A 222 28.05 -10.67 -17.18
N LYS A 223 28.19 -10.55 -15.85
CA LYS A 223 27.84 -11.61 -14.91
C LYS A 223 26.32 -11.82 -14.83
N LEU A 224 25.55 -10.75 -14.86
CA LEU A 224 24.10 -10.81 -14.94
C LEU A 224 23.65 -11.43 -16.26
N GLN A 225 24.24 -11.06 -17.38
CA GLN A 225 23.91 -11.67 -18.68
C GLN A 225 24.16 -13.18 -18.69
N LYS A 226 25.29 -13.61 -18.10
CA LYS A 226 25.59 -15.03 -17.94
C LYS A 226 24.52 -15.74 -17.10
N TRP A 227 24.17 -15.17 -15.95
CA TRP A 227 23.13 -15.72 -15.08
C TRP A 227 21.76 -15.76 -15.79
N VAL A 228 21.35 -14.68 -16.48
CA VAL A 228 20.09 -14.62 -17.23
C VAL A 228 20.05 -15.68 -18.33
N THR A 229 21.17 -15.92 -19.01
CA THR A 229 21.25 -16.96 -20.07
C THR A 229 21.01 -18.35 -19.47
N LEU A 230 21.65 -18.67 -18.34
CA LEU A 230 21.44 -19.92 -17.63
C LEU A 230 20.01 -20.04 -17.08
N ALA A 231 19.48 -18.99 -16.46
CA ALA A 231 18.12 -18.97 -15.92
C ALA A 231 17.05 -19.20 -16.99
N ASN A 232 17.26 -18.70 -18.22
CA ASN A 232 16.35 -18.97 -19.34
C ASN A 232 16.44 -20.41 -19.87
N ALA A 233 17.55 -21.10 -19.66
CA ALA A 233 17.73 -22.50 -20.07
C ALA A 233 17.03 -23.49 -19.10
N VAL A 234 16.78 -23.06 -17.84
CA VAL A 234 16.09 -23.89 -16.85
C VAL A 234 14.58 -23.85 -17.08
N SER A 235 14.00 -25.04 -17.32
CA SER A 235 12.57 -25.19 -17.59
C SER A 235 11.71 -24.69 -16.45
N GLY A 236 10.78 -23.78 -16.76
CA GLY A 236 9.84 -23.21 -15.78
C GLY A 236 10.37 -21.99 -15.01
N LEU A 237 11.68 -21.77 -14.92
CA LEU A 237 12.26 -20.66 -14.14
C LEU A 237 11.90 -19.30 -14.75
N ALA A 238 11.93 -19.17 -16.08
CA ALA A 238 11.56 -17.93 -16.76
C ALA A 238 10.09 -17.51 -16.50
N GLY A 239 9.19 -18.49 -16.37
CA GLY A 239 7.79 -18.26 -16.02
C GLY A 239 7.65 -17.81 -14.55
N SER A 240 8.35 -18.48 -13.65
CA SER A 240 8.38 -18.13 -12.22
C SER A 240 8.93 -16.72 -11.99
N ILE A 241 9.99 -16.34 -12.69
CA ILE A 241 10.58 -14.98 -12.60
C ILE A 241 9.55 -13.93 -13.02
N ARG A 242 8.85 -14.11 -14.14
CA ARG A 242 7.85 -13.15 -14.60
C ARG A 242 6.69 -12.99 -13.62
N GLN A 243 6.27 -14.07 -12.99
CA GLN A 243 5.12 -14.09 -12.11
C GLN A 243 5.42 -13.55 -10.70
N HIS A 244 6.58 -13.87 -10.15
CA HIS A 244 6.88 -13.63 -8.73
C HIS A 244 8.00 -12.62 -8.47
N TYR A 245 8.81 -12.29 -9.49
CA TYR A 245 9.99 -11.42 -9.37
C TYR A 245 9.99 -10.31 -10.44
N PRO A 246 9.05 -9.36 -10.38
CA PRO A 246 8.88 -8.34 -11.43
C PRO A 246 10.12 -7.46 -11.65
N GLN A 247 10.92 -7.23 -10.60
CA GLN A 247 12.17 -6.46 -10.72
C GLN A 247 13.23 -7.21 -11.53
N ILE A 248 13.35 -8.53 -11.33
CA ILE A 248 14.26 -9.39 -12.11
C ILE A 248 13.72 -9.54 -13.54
N ALA A 249 12.40 -9.66 -13.73
CA ALA A 249 11.79 -9.70 -15.06
C ALA A 249 12.10 -8.44 -15.87
N ALA A 250 11.96 -7.25 -15.26
CA ALA A 250 12.32 -5.97 -15.88
C ALA A 250 13.82 -5.90 -16.23
N LEU A 251 14.69 -6.41 -15.37
CA LEU A 251 16.13 -6.51 -15.62
C LEU A 251 16.43 -7.40 -16.83
N ILE A 252 15.79 -8.55 -16.93
CA ILE A 252 15.95 -9.48 -18.05
C ILE A 252 15.50 -8.84 -19.37
N GLU A 253 14.34 -8.19 -19.40
CA GLU A 253 13.85 -7.52 -20.62
C GLU A 253 14.78 -6.38 -21.04
N HIS A 254 15.34 -5.64 -20.09
CA HIS A 254 16.32 -4.60 -20.40
C HIS A 254 17.62 -5.15 -20.99
N LEU A 255 18.09 -6.31 -20.53
CA LEU A 255 19.30 -6.97 -21.04
C LEU A 255 19.07 -7.62 -22.41
N ARG A 256 17.83 -8.03 -22.76
CA ARG A 256 17.47 -8.60 -24.06
C ARG A 256 17.31 -7.57 -25.17
N GLY A 257 16.97 -6.34 -24.83
CA GLY A 257 16.77 -5.25 -25.79
C GLY A 257 18.08 -4.62 -26.29
N ARG A 258 19.20 -5.21 -25.93
CA ARG A 258 20.55 -4.88 -26.39
C ARG A 258 21.09 -5.96 -27.31
#